data_b25fee73893c291d8374ac2ada1771e4
#
_entry.id   b25fee73893c291d8374ac2ada1771e4
#
_cell.length_a   1.000
_cell.length_b   1.000
_cell.length_c   1.000
_cell.angle_alpha   90.00
_cell.angle_beta   90.00
_cell.angle_gamma   90.00
#
_symmetry.space_group_name_H-M   'P 1'
#
loop_
_entity.id
_entity.type
_entity.pdbx_description
1 polymer ?
#
loop_
_entity_poly.entity_id
_entity_poly.type
_entity_poly.pdbx_seq_one_letter_code
_entity_poly.pdbx_strand_id
1 'polypeptide(L)'
;MRNNKPVRFLTAAAIAATMTAVCAGQTAPVQATAVAAPEIPDTPAGRQLRWLLDAAQRPPIPESELRQHFAAEFLQNVPADRLNQTLTAFKGMRFQELTRSESALLVATVEAAGVLFDLSLTTDGAGLVSGLLFRPQAAPAPKDWAELDQRLSRLAPRAGFIAAEVTGDGACRPVHSVAPGTARPLGSMFKLYVLGAVAERIASGAFGWDTKLTITPELKSLASGELQNRPDGSKVSVLEAAKLMISISDNTAADLLIHRAGRKNVERTARAWGARDRRDTPWLTTREMFVLKGAGYPRHARKYLSLGTAAKRAYLDRVVAKVPLSRVAGWTAPRELDTLEWYASPAQVCQAFARLSKLSDKHVGEALSISDAGLALDRTQWPSVWFKGGSEPGVSDLGYLARSADGRSFVVTTLAIDPKTPFDQARTQSEQLGLTRGAFTLVKGS
;
A
#
# COMPACT_ATOMS: atom_id res chain seq x y z
N MET A 1 -21.02 34.38 -14.79
CA MET A 1 -22.33 34.01 -14.24
C MET A 1 -22.52 32.50 -14.39
N ARG A 2 -22.27 31.72 -13.37
CA ARG A 2 -22.63 30.30 -13.28
C ARG A 2 -23.16 30.03 -11.88
N ASN A 3 -24.42 29.59 -11.83
CA ASN A 3 -25.20 29.33 -10.64
C ASN A 3 -24.70 28.10 -9.89
N ASN A 4 -24.26 28.27 -8.65
CA ASN A 4 -24.14 27.19 -7.66
C ASN A 4 -25.41 27.15 -6.83
N LYS A 5 -26.13 26.03 -6.86
CA LYS A 5 -27.21 25.73 -5.91
C LYS A 5 -26.66 24.86 -4.78
N PRO A 6 -26.96 25.15 -3.52
CA PRO A 6 -26.55 24.32 -2.39
C PRO A 6 -27.52 23.14 -2.18
N VAL A 7 -26.96 21.97 -1.88
CA VAL A 7 -27.69 20.78 -1.43
C VAL A 7 -28.06 20.97 0.04
N ARG A 8 -29.38 20.91 0.33
CA ARG A 8 -29.93 20.97 1.69
C ARG A 8 -29.94 19.57 2.31
N PHE A 9 -29.34 19.42 3.47
CA PHE A 9 -29.54 18.27 4.35
C PHE A 9 -30.83 18.43 5.14
N LEU A 10 -31.67 17.40 5.13
CA LEU A 10 -32.86 17.29 5.97
C LEU A 10 -32.49 16.56 7.26
N THR A 11 -32.65 17.25 8.37
CA THR A 11 -32.64 16.70 9.72
C THR A 11 -34.01 16.09 10.04
N ALA A 12 -34.05 14.83 10.49
CA ALA A 12 -35.22 14.19 11.05
C ALA A 12 -35.16 14.22 12.58
N ALA A 13 -36.17 14.81 13.17
CA ALA A 13 -36.37 14.93 14.62
C ALA A 13 -36.98 13.65 15.19
N ALA A 14 -36.53 13.29 16.40
CA ALA A 14 -37.10 12.21 17.21
C ALA A 14 -38.39 12.65 17.90
N ILE A 15 -39.39 11.76 17.92
CA ILE A 15 -40.53 11.86 18.83
C ILE A 15 -40.56 10.59 19.69
N ALA A 16 -40.44 10.78 20.99
CA ALA A 16 -40.66 9.76 21.99
C ALA A 16 -42.16 9.69 22.35
N ALA A 17 -42.70 8.50 22.40
CA ALA A 17 -44.01 8.24 23.05
C ALA A 17 -43.90 6.99 23.90
N THR A 18 -44.05 7.19 25.22
CA THR A 18 -44.24 6.16 26.23
C THR A 18 -45.65 5.60 26.21
N MET A 19 -45.83 4.27 26.21
CA MET A 19 -47.00 3.61 26.80
C MET A 19 -46.65 2.25 27.36
N THR A 20 -46.87 2.11 28.64
CA THR A 20 -46.88 0.88 29.43
C THR A 20 -48.18 0.12 29.17
N ALA A 21 -48.10 -1.18 28.87
CA ALA A 21 -49.20 -2.11 29.13
C ALA A 21 -48.61 -3.51 29.40
N VAL A 22 -48.89 -4.01 30.60
CA VAL A 22 -48.64 -5.36 31.05
C VAL A 22 -49.71 -6.27 30.47
N CYS A 23 -49.31 -7.37 29.79
CA CYS A 23 -50.13 -8.57 29.66
C CYS A 23 -49.27 -9.81 29.56
N ALA A 24 -49.61 -10.80 30.33
CA ALA A 24 -48.97 -12.08 30.50
C ALA A 24 -49.17 -13.04 29.32
N GLY A 25 -48.17 -13.85 29.06
CA GLY A 25 -48.26 -15.23 28.63
C GLY A 25 -48.60 -15.53 27.18
N GLN A 26 -47.56 -15.94 26.48
CA GLN A 26 -47.48 -17.16 25.68
C GLN A 26 -46.16 -17.19 24.93
N THR A 27 -45.27 -18.11 25.30
CA THR A 27 -44.03 -18.38 24.57
C THR A 27 -44.38 -19.09 23.25
N ALA A 28 -44.48 -18.33 22.17
CA ALA A 28 -44.42 -18.89 20.83
C ALA A 28 -42.94 -19.20 20.48
N PRO A 29 -42.63 -20.31 19.79
CA PRO A 29 -41.26 -20.57 19.34
C PRO A 29 -40.83 -19.46 18.40
N VAL A 30 -39.70 -18.81 18.74
CA VAL A 30 -39.03 -17.87 17.87
C VAL A 30 -38.56 -18.69 16.66
N GLN A 31 -39.31 -18.59 15.56
CA GLN A 31 -38.84 -19.04 14.26
C GLN A 31 -37.63 -18.17 13.93
N ALA A 32 -36.43 -18.78 13.92
CA ALA A 32 -35.28 -18.17 13.33
C ALA A 32 -35.61 -17.82 11.88
N THR A 33 -35.86 -16.55 11.61
CA THR A 33 -35.96 -16.05 10.24
C THR A 33 -34.61 -16.37 9.59
N ALA A 34 -34.64 -17.29 8.63
CA ALA A 34 -33.50 -17.55 7.76
C ALA A 34 -33.17 -16.20 7.12
N VAL A 35 -32.00 -15.64 7.43
CA VAL A 35 -31.47 -14.46 6.75
C VAL A 35 -31.36 -14.88 5.30
N ALA A 36 -32.16 -14.26 4.41
CA ALA A 36 -32.10 -14.52 2.99
C ALA A 36 -30.63 -14.31 2.54
N ALA A 37 -30.10 -15.24 1.77
CA ALA A 37 -28.76 -15.10 1.21
C ALA A 37 -28.68 -13.75 0.47
N PRO A 38 -27.63 -12.96 0.66
CA PRO A 38 -27.51 -11.64 0.06
C PRO A 38 -27.58 -11.78 -1.47
N GLU A 39 -28.53 -11.05 -2.08
CA GLU A 39 -28.83 -11.16 -3.51
C GLU A 39 -27.95 -10.18 -4.31
N ILE A 40 -27.28 -10.67 -5.34
CA ILE A 40 -26.50 -9.84 -6.27
C ILE A 40 -27.51 -9.21 -7.25
N PRO A 41 -27.60 -7.86 -7.33
CA PRO A 41 -28.60 -7.16 -8.13
C PRO A 41 -28.41 -7.40 -9.64
N ASP A 42 -29.47 -7.29 -10.43
CA ASP A 42 -29.39 -7.42 -11.89
C ASP A 42 -29.02 -6.09 -12.57
N THR A 43 -27.90 -5.53 -12.16
CA THR A 43 -27.25 -4.38 -12.80
C THR A 43 -26.11 -4.85 -13.70
N PRO A 44 -25.57 -4.01 -14.62
CA PRO A 44 -24.36 -4.36 -15.36
C PRO A 44 -23.22 -4.84 -14.45
N ALA A 45 -22.93 -4.11 -13.37
CA ALA A 45 -21.90 -4.48 -12.41
C ALA A 45 -22.24 -5.78 -11.65
N GLY A 46 -23.51 -6.02 -11.30
CA GLY A 46 -23.92 -7.26 -10.64
C GLY A 46 -23.85 -8.49 -11.56
N ARG A 47 -24.15 -8.35 -12.85
CA ARG A 47 -23.95 -9.43 -13.83
C ARG A 47 -22.48 -9.79 -13.97
N GLN A 48 -21.60 -8.79 -14.01
CA GLN A 48 -20.15 -9.05 -14.05
C GLN A 48 -19.62 -9.66 -12.75
N LEU A 49 -20.16 -9.31 -11.60
CA LEU A 49 -19.81 -9.97 -10.34
C LEU A 49 -20.22 -11.46 -10.36
N ARG A 50 -21.45 -11.80 -10.80
CA ARG A 50 -21.86 -13.20 -10.92
C ARG A 50 -20.94 -13.99 -11.84
N TRP A 51 -20.59 -13.44 -13.01
CA TRP A 51 -19.65 -14.06 -13.91
C TRP A 51 -18.25 -14.21 -13.27
N LEU A 52 -17.76 -13.19 -12.59
CA LEU A 52 -16.43 -13.20 -11.93
C LEU A 52 -16.35 -14.29 -10.85
N LEU A 53 -17.42 -14.48 -10.07
CA LEU A 53 -17.50 -15.54 -9.07
C LEU A 53 -17.46 -16.94 -9.71
N ASP A 54 -18.13 -17.13 -10.85
CA ASP A 54 -18.06 -18.37 -11.64
C ASP A 54 -16.65 -18.57 -12.25
N ALA A 55 -16.12 -17.55 -12.91
CA ALA A 55 -14.79 -17.58 -13.50
C ALA A 55 -13.69 -17.93 -12.47
N ALA A 56 -13.80 -17.42 -11.24
CA ALA A 56 -12.88 -17.74 -10.15
C ALA A 56 -12.92 -19.22 -9.70
N GLN A 57 -13.92 -20.02 -10.12
CA GLN A 57 -13.94 -21.46 -9.84
C GLN A 57 -13.09 -22.28 -10.83
N ARG A 58 -12.86 -21.75 -12.04
CA ARG A 58 -12.29 -22.49 -13.18
C ARG A 58 -11.12 -21.81 -13.92
N PRO A 59 -10.20 -21.11 -13.24
CA PRO A 59 -9.04 -20.53 -13.91
C PRO A 59 -8.13 -21.63 -14.48
N PRO A 60 -7.43 -21.40 -15.62
CA PRO A 60 -7.37 -20.13 -16.35
C PRO A 60 -8.57 -19.93 -17.29
N ILE A 61 -8.99 -18.69 -17.46
CA ILE A 61 -10.07 -18.28 -18.35
C ILE A 61 -9.48 -17.96 -19.74
N PRO A 62 -10.06 -18.47 -20.85
CA PRO A 62 -9.62 -18.14 -22.20
C PRO A 62 -9.64 -16.64 -22.47
N GLU A 63 -8.65 -16.12 -23.19
CA GLU A 63 -8.58 -14.69 -23.51
C GLU A 63 -9.80 -14.20 -24.29
N SER A 64 -10.37 -15.04 -25.17
CA SER A 64 -11.61 -14.78 -25.91
C SER A 64 -12.80 -14.54 -25.00
N GLU A 65 -12.89 -15.25 -23.87
CA GLU A 65 -13.92 -15.07 -22.86
C GLU A 65 -13.64 -13.80 -22.02
N LEU A 66 -12.40 -13.56 -21.61
CA LEU A 66 -12.03 -12.33 -20.90
C LEU A 66 -12.42 -11.08 -21.69
N ARG A 67 -12.24 -11.08 -23.02
CA ARG A 67 -12.64 -9.97 -23.92
C ARG A 67 -14.14 -9.74 -23.98
N GLN A 68 -14.98 -10.69 -23.60
CA GLN A 68 -16.44 -10.52 -23.53
C GLN A 68 -16.89 -9.87 -22.23
N HIS A 69 -16.04 -9.86 -21.20
CA HIS A 69 -16.38 -9.37 -19.88
C HIS A 69 -15.58 -8.15 -19.44
N PHE A 70 -14.40 -7.93 -20.02
CA PHE A 70 -13.53 -6.81 -19.68
C PHE A 70 -13.40 -5.82 -20.83
N ALA A 71 -13.40 -4.52 -20.51
CA ALA A 71 -13.15 -3.45 -21.45
C ALA A 71 -11.75 -3.58 -22.08
N ALA A 72 -11.62 -3.23 -23.35
CA ALA A 72 -10.35 -3.33 -24.06
C ALA A 72 -9.22 -2.52 -23.40
N GLU A 73 -9.53 -1.33 -22.87
CA GLU A 73 -8.58 -0.49 -22.13
C GLU A 73 -8.11 -1.16 -20.83
N PHE A 74 -9.03 -1.84 -20.12
CA PHE A 74 -8.65 -2.60 -18.94
C PHE A 74 -7.64 -3.71 -19.29
N LEU A 75 -7.91 -4.49 -20.35
CA LEU A 75 -7.02 -5.58 -20.77
C LEU A 75 -5.68 -5.10 -21.35
N GLN A 76 -5.59 -3.87 -21.85
CA GLN A 76 -4.31 -3.24 -22.22
C GLN A 76 -3.44 -2.98 -20.97
N ASN A 77 -4.04 -2.59 -19.86
CA ASN A 77 -3.34 -2.29 -18.61
C ASN A 77 -3.10 -3.55 -17.75
N VAL A 78 -4.02 -4.52 -17.81
CA VAL A 78 -3.96 -5.81 -17.10
C VAL A 78 -4.11 -6.93 -18.13
N PRO A 79 -3.01 -7.41 -18.74
CA PRO A 79 -3.04 -8.49 -19.72
C PRO A 79 -3.70 -9.77 -19.19
N ALA A 80 -4.24 -10.59 -20.10
CA ALA A 80 -5.01 -11.80 -19.80
C ALA A 80 -4.28 -12.81 -18.89
N ASP A 81 -2.96 -12.96 -19.07
CA ASP A 81 -2.13 -13.81 -18.23
C ASP A 81 -2.04 -13.30 -16.78
N ARG A 82 -1.89 -11.98 -16.61
CA ARG A 82 -1.88 -11.35 -15.27
C ARG A 82 -3.25 -11.45 -14.60
N LEU A 83 -4.33 -11.25 -15.35
CA LEU A 83 -5.69 -11.40 -14.82
C LEU A 83 -5.94 -12.85 -14.39
N ASN A 84 -5.51 -13.83 -15.19
CA ASN A 84 -5.60 -15.25 -14.86
C ASN A 84 -4.77 -15.63 -13.61
N GLN A 85 -3.61 -15.04 -13.41
CA GLN A 85 -2.85 -15.19 -12.16
C GLN A 85 -3.66 -14.70 -10.95
N THR A 86 -4.31 -13.55 -11.09
CA THR A 86 -5.21 -13.02 -10.04
C THR A 86 -6.37 -13.97 -9.79
N LEU A 87 -7.10 -14.41 -10.84
CA LEU A 87 -8.23 -15.34 -10.68
C LEU A 87 -7.80 -16.67 -10.04
N THR A 88 -6.59 -17.15 -10.36
CA THR A 88 -6.03 -18.34 -9.73
C THR A 88 -5.78 -18.14 -8.23
N ALA A 89 -5.28 -16.98 -7.84
CA ALA A 89 -5.10 -16.63 -6.42
C ALA A 89 -6.44 -16.52 -5.67
N PHE A 90 -7.52 -16.16 -6.37
CA PHE A 90 -8.88 -16.07 -5.85
C PHE A 90 -9.74 -17.31 -6.12
N LYS A 91 -9.11 -18.44 -6.51
CA LYS A 91 -9.85 -19.69 -6.77
C LYS A 91 -10.69 -20.10 -5.55
N GLY A 92 -11.97 -20.41 -5.81
CA GLY A 92 -12.92 -20.74 -4.76
C GLY A 92 -13.52 -19.52 -4.06
N MET A 93 -13.36 -18.32 -4.61
CA MET A 93 -13.93 -17.07 -4.07
C MET A 93 -15.44 -17.21 -3.87
N ARG A 94 -15.91 -16.73 -2.71
CA ARG A 94 -17.33 -16.76 -2.31
C ARG A 94 -17.82 -15.36 -2.01
N PHE A 95 -19.02 -15.04 -2.47
CA PHE A 95 -19.72 -13.81 -2.12
C PHE A 95 -20.23 -13.89 -0.67
N GLN A 96 -20.06 -12.81 0.09
CA GLN A 96 -20.51 -12.70 1.47
C GLN A 96 -21.64 -11.69 1.61
N GLU A 97 -21.41 -10.46 1.18
CA GLU A 97 -22.39 -9.39 1.29
C GLU A 97 -22.17 -8.29 0.25
N LEU A 98 -23.19 -7.48 0.04
CA LEU A 98 -23.16 -6.31 -0.82
C LEU A 98 -23.07 -5.05 0.04
N THR A 99 -21.99 -4.30 -0.11
CA THR A 99 -21.75 -3.07 0.66
C THR A 99 -22.29 -1.83 -0.07
N ARG A 100 -22.20 -1.82 -1.41
CA ARG A 100 -22.68 -0.73 -2.26
C ARG A 100 -23.07 -1.25 -3.62
N SER A 101 -24.18 -0.75 -4.17
CA SER A 101 -24.63 -1.08 -5.51
C SER A 101 -25.17 0.15 -6.21
N GLU A 102 -24.56 0.48 -7.35
CA GLU A 102 -25.03 1.46 -8.32
C GLU A 102 -25.07 0.78 -9.70
N SER A 103 -25.59 1.44 -10.72
CA SER A 103 -25.69 0.83 -12.06
C SER A 103 -24.33 0.36 -12.62
N ALA A 104 -23.29 1.15 -12.45
CA ALA A 104 -21.96 0.92 -12.99
C ALA A 104 -20.86 0.66 -11.92
N LEU A 105 -21.20 0.72 -10.63
CA LEU A 105 -20.28 0.48 -9.51
C LEU A 105 -20.92 -0.50 -8.54
N LEU A 106 -20.14 -1.51 -8.16
CA LEU A 106 -20.53 -2.44 -7.12
C LEU A 106 -19.33 -2.60 -6.15
N VAL A 107 -19.64 -2.59 -4.85
CA VAL A 107 -18.70 -2.95 -3.80
C VAL A 107 -19.28 -4.10 -2.99
N ALA A 108 -18.55 -5.19 -2.89
CA ALA A 108 -18.98 -6.39 -2.19
C ALA A 108 -17.87 -6.94 -1.29
N THR A 109 -18.25 -7.59 -0.22
CA THR A 109 -17.35 -8.44 0.55
C THR A 109 -17.32 -9.83 -0.09
N VAL A 110 -16.12 -10.31 -0.39
CA VAL A 110 -15.88 -11.68 -0.86
C VAL A 110 -14.86 -12.36 0.04
N GLU A 111 -14.94 -13.68 0.14
CA GLU A 111 -13.96 -14.48 0.87
C GLU A 111 -13.17 -15.35 -0.11
N ALA A 112 -11.85 -15.34 0.02
CA ALA A 112 -10.96 -16.26 -0.70
C ALA A 112 -9.82 -16.72 0.23
N ALA A 113 -9.52 -18.02 0.22
CA ALA A 113 -8.46 -18.63 1.06
C ALA A 113 -8.55 -18.26 2.56
N GLY A 114 -9.77 -18.03 3.10
CA GLY A 114 -10.01 -17.66 4.49
C GLY A 114 -9.69 -16.20 4.83
N VAL A 115 -9.57 -15.35 3.83
CA VAL A 115 -9.42 -13.88 3.97
C VAL A 115 -10.64 -13.20 3.37
N LEU A 116 -11.17 -12.19 4.06
CA LEU A 116 -12.20 -11.31 3.53
C LEU A 116 -11.56 -10.18 2.71
N PHE A 117 -12.20 -9.86 1.59
CA PHE A 117 -11.80 -8.78 0.70
C PHE A 117 -12.96 -7.86 0.39
N ASP A 118 -12.69 -6.55 0.37
CA ASP A 118 -13.55 -5.59 -0.32
C ASP A 118 -13.24 -5.67 -1.82
N LEU A 119 -14.19 -6.17 -2.59
CA LEU A 119 -14.14 -6.19 -4.03
C LEU A 119 -14.86 -4.96 -4.56
N SER A 120 -14.16 -4.10 -5.30
CA SER A 120 -14.77 -3.00 -6.05
C SER A 120 -14.74 -3.33 -7.53
N LEU A 121 -15.90 -3.29 -8.19
CA LEU A 121 -16.07 -3.57 -9.60
C LEU A 121 -16.80 -2.41 -10.27
N THR A 122 -16.21 -1.87 -11.33
CA THR A 122 -16.84 -0.85 -12.18
C THR A 122 -17.03 -1.36 -13.59
N THR A 123 -18.10 -0.90 -14.25
CA THR A 123 -18.39 -1.20 -15.65
C THR A 123 -18.43 0.07 -16.50
N ASP A 124 -18.08 -0.07 -17.77
CA ASP A 124 -18.25 0.99 -18.78
C ASP A 124 -19.70 1.07 -19.30
N GLY A 125 -19.93 1.96 -20.28
CA GLY A 125 -21.25 2.13 -20.90
C GLY A 125 -21.75 0.91 -21.69
N ALA A 126 -20.88 -0.04 -22.04
CA ALA A 126 -21.22 -1.32 -22.66
C ALA A 126 -21.49 -2.42 -21.62
N GLY A 127 -21.33 -2.14 -20.32
CA GLY A 127 -21.47 -3.10 -19.24
C GLY A 127 -20.27 -4.02 -19.05
N LEU A 128 -19.13 -3.73 -19.68
CA LEU A 128 -17.88 -4.47 -19.51
C LEU A 128 -17.10 -3.94 -18.30
N VAL A 129 -16.34 -4.81 -17.62
CA VAL A 129 -15.52 -4.44 -16.47
C VAL A 129 -14.43 -3.46 -16.90
N SER A 130 -14.51 -2.23 -16.41
CA SER A 130 -13.54 -1.15 -16.62
C SER A 130 -12.61 -0.94 -15.43
N GLY A 131 -12.97 -1.49 -14.25
CA GLY A 131 -12.14 -1.48 -13.04
C GLY A 131 -12.45 -2.67 -12.14
N LEU A 132 -11.40 -3.28 -11.59
CA LEU A 132 -11.50 -4.40 -10.66
C LEU A 132 -10.41 -4.25 -9.60
N LEU A 133 -10.80 -4.23 -8.33
CA LEU A 133 -9.89 -4.07 -7.21
C LEU A 133 -10.31 -5.00 -6.06
N PHE A 134 -9.37 -5.76 -5.55
CA PHE A 134 -9.50 -6.55 -4.33
C PHE A 134 -8.63 -5.92 -3.24
N ARG A 135 -9.23 -5.59 -2.10
CA ARG A 135 -8.51 -5.09 -0.91
C ARG A 135 -8.75 -6.05 0.24
N PRO A 136 -7.71 -6.64 0.85
CA PRO A 136 -7.90 -7.43 2.06
C PRO A 136 -8.54 -6.57 3.14
N GLN A 137 -9.59 -7.11 3.79
CA GLN A 137 -10.14 -6.48 4.99
C GLN A 137 -9.18 -6.69 6.17
N ALA A 138 -9.17 -5.76 7.10
CA ALA A 138 -8.40 -5.91 8.31
C ALA A 138 -8.94 -7.05 9.18
N ALA A 139 -8.07 -7.89 9.69
CA ALA A 139 -8.39 -8.83 10.75
C ALA A 139 -8.95 -8.08 11.98
N PRO A 140 -9.66 -8.75 12.91
CA PRO A 140 -10.13 -8.11 14.14
C PRO A 140 -9.00 -7.40 14.88
N ALA A 141 -9.29 -6.22 15.43
CA ALA A 141 -8.32 -5.46 16.20
C ALA A 141 -7.94 -6.21 17.50
N PRO A 142 -6.67 -6.23 17.93
CA PRO A 142 -6.29 -6.73 19.23
C PRO A 142 -6.90 -5.88 20.35
N LYS A 143 -7.28 -6.51 21.44
CA LYS A 143 -7.93 -5.85 22.59
C LYS A 143 -6.93 -5.12 23.49
N ASP A 144 -5.69 -5.56 23.52
CA ASP A 144 -4.61 -5.00 24.32
C ASP A 144 -3.23 -5.22 23.67
N TRP A 145 -2.18 -4.62 24.26
CA TRP A 145 -0.82 -4.74 23.76
C TRP A 145 -0.28 -6.17 23.86
N ALA A 146 -0.70 -6.96 24.83
CA ALA A 146 -0.25 -8.34 25.00
C ALA A 146 -0.77 -9.24 23.87
N GLU A 147 -2.04 -9.09 23.48
CA GLU A 147 -2.58 -9.76 22.30
C GLU A 147 -1.90 -9.30 21.01
N LEU A 148 -1.62 -7.99 20.86
CA LEU A 148 -0.88 -7.46 19.74
C LEU A 148 0.49 -8.15 19.62
N ASP A 149 1.26 -8.21 20.70
CA ASP A 149 2.59 -8.81 20.71
C ASP A 149 2.54 -10.31 20.38
N GLN A 150 1.57 -11.02 20.91
CA GLN A 150 1.37 -12.45 20.62
C GLN A 150 1.08 -12.67 19.13
N ARG A 151 0.20 -11.85 18.54
CA ARG A 151 -0.15 -11.96 17.12
C ARG A 151 1.01 -11.52 16.23
N LEU A 152 1.72 -10.45 16.59
CA LEU A 152 2.91 -9.99 15.89
C LEU A 152 4.01 -11.06 15.86
N SER A 153 4.21 -11.80 16.95
CA SER A 153 5.20 -12.88 17.02
C SER A 153 4.88 -14.07 16.10
N ARG A 154 3.60 -14.27 15.77
CA ARG A 154 3.14 -15.31 14.83
C ARG A 154 3.14 -14.84 13.38
N LEU A 155 3.13 -13.53 13.17
CA LEU A 155 3.06 -12.93 11.82
C LEU A 155 4.32 -13.21 11.01
N ALA A 156 5.49 -13.09 11.64
CA ALA A 156 6.77 -13.25 10.96
C ALA A 156 7.89 -13.66 11.93
N PRO A 157 8.89 -14.44 11.46
CA PRO A 157 10.06 -14.81 12.26
C PRO A 157 10.87 -13.61 12.75
N ARG A 158 10.84 -12.50 11.98
CA ARG A 158 11.54 -11.25 12.30
C ARG A 158 10.58 -10.09 12.22
N ALA A 159 9.71 -9.95 13.22
CA ALA A 159 8.80 -8.82 13.32
C ALA A 159 9.46 -7.62 14.03
N GLY A 160 9.02 -6.41 13.67
CA GLY A 160 9.33 -5.16 14.35
C GLY A 160 8.11 -4.26 14.36
N PHE A 161 7.90 -3.57 15.47
CA PHE A 161 6.71 -2.75 15.65
C PHE A 161 7.02 -1.49 16.46
N ILE A 162 6.34 -0.41 16.16
CA ILE A 162 6.26 0.77 17.01
C ILE A 162 4.90 1.44 16.87
N ALA A 163 4.31 1.80 18.00
CA ALA A 163 3.25 2.78 18.12
C ALA A 163 3.81 3.95 18.95
N ALA A 164 3.91 5.14 18.37
CA ALA A 164 4.55 6.28 19.00
C ALA A 164 3.77 7.57 18.75
N GLU A 165 3.74 8.44 19.74
CA GLU A 165 3.29 9.82 19.58
C GLU A 165 4.42 10.66 18.96
N VAL A 166 4.07 11.50 17.99
CA VAL A 166 4.98 12.51 17.44
C VAL A 166 4.82 13.78 18.25
N THR A 167 5.84 14.13 19.03
CA THR A 167 5.85 15.29 19.90
C THR A 167 6.01 16.61 19.13
N GLY A 168 5.77 17.73 19.81
CA GLY A 168 5.84 19.07 19.21
C GLY A 168 7.19 19.39 18.57
N ASP A 169 8.29 18.87 19.10
CA ASP A 169 9.66 18.99 18.57
C ASP A 169 9.97 17.99 17.43
N GLY A 170 9.02 17.12 17.08
CA GLY A 170 9.18 16.12 16.03
C GLY A 170 9.92 14.86 16.46
N ALA A 171 10.03 14.59 17.76
CA ALA A 171 10.53 13.32 18.24
C ALA A 171 9.41 12.25 18.26
N CYS A 172 9.80 10.98 18.13
CA CYS A 172 8.91 9.84 18.31
C CYS A 172 9.00 9.37 19.77
N ARG A 173 7.93 9.52 20.54
CA ARG A 173 7.79 9.00 21.90
C ARG A 173 7.03 7.69 21.85
N PRO A 174 7.71 6.53 22.04
CA PRO A 174 7.03 5.23 21.99
C PRO A 174 5.97 5.11 23.09
N VAL A 175 4.77 4.66 22.70
CA VAL A 175 3.72 4.17 23.60
C VAL A 175 3.88 2.68 23.78
N HIS A 176 4.14 1.95 22.67
CA HIS A 176 4.43 0.52 22.67
C HIS A 176 5.39 0.17 21.53
N SER A 177 6.25 -0.84 21.74
CA SER A 177 7.17 -1.24 20.68
C SER A 177 7.72 -2.65 20.85
N VAL A 178 8.04 -3.31 19.73
CA VAL A 178 8.74 -4.59 19.65
C VAL A 178 9.93 -4.44 18.74
N ALA A 179 11.14 -4.70 19.25
CA ALA A 179 12.41 -4.56 18.53
C ALA A 179 12.55 -3.24 17.74
N PRO A 180 12.25 -2.07 18.37
CA PRO A 180 12.13 -0.79 17.66
C PRO A 180 13.44 -0.30 17.05
N GLY A 181 14.59 -0.70 17.56
CA GLY A 181 15.92 -0.29 17.09
C GLY A 181 16.55 -1.23 16.06
N THR A 182 15.95 -2.38 15.76
CA THR A 182 16.53 -3.36 14.84
C THR A 182 16.20 -3.02 13.40
N ALA A 183 17.22 -2.69 12.59
CA ALA A 183 17.08 -2.41 11.17
C ALA A 183 16.62 -3.66 10.40
N ARG A 184 15.66 -3.47 9.49
CA ARG A 184 15.06 -4.50 8.64
C ARG A 184 14.95 -4.02 7.20
N PRO A 185 14.84 -4.92 6.21
CA PRO A 185 14.47 -4.56 4.86
C PRO A 185 13.17 -3.76 4.86
N LEU A 186 13.08 -2.73 4.02
CA LEU A 186 11.94 -1.82 3.94
C LEU A 186 11.07 -2.05 2.71
N GLY A 187 11.57 -2.79 1.71
CA GLY A 187 10.93 -2.76 0.41
C GLY A 187 10.61 -1.31 0.01
N SER A 188 9.45 -1.06 -0.55
CA SER A 188 9.07 0.28 -1.03
C SER A 188 8.87 1.35 0.05
N MET A 189 8.96 1.04 1.34
CA MET A 189 8.85 2.07 2.38
C MET A 189 10.04 3.05 2.36
N PHE A 190 11.17 2.68 1.73
CA PHE A 190 12.30 3.58 1.48
C PHE A 190 11.89 4.88 0.77
N LYS A 191 10.79 4.88 0.03
CA LYS A 191 10.27 6.03 -0.74
C LYS A 191 9.88 7.21 0.16
N LEU A 192 9.69 7.00 1.46
CA LEU A 192 9.55 8.10 2.44
C LEU A 192 10.79 9.00 2.45
N TYR A 193 11.99 8.42 2.41
CA TYR A 193 13.25 9.18 2.40
C TYR A 193 13.48 9.88 1.05
N VAL A 194 13.02 9.26 -0.05
CA VAL A 194 13.06 9.92 -1.38
C VAL A 194 12.15 11.13 -1.40
N LEU A 195 10.91 11.01 -0.89
CA LEU A 195 9.97 12.13 -0.79
C LEU A 195 10.55 13.27 0.05
N GLY A 196 11.17 12.93 1.17
CA GLY A 196 11.85 13.91 2.03
C GLY A 196 12.98 14.64 1.31
N ALA A 197 13.86 13.91 0.62
CA ALA A 197 14.94 14.51 -0.15
C ALA A 197 14.43 15.42 -1.28
N VAL A 198 13.34 15.04 -1.95
CA VAL A 198 12.68 15.89 -2.96
C VAL A 198 12.16 17.18 -2.34
N ALA A 199 11.42 17.09 -1.23
CA ALA A 199 10.87 18.27 -0.55
C ALA A 199 11.99 19.21 -0.01
N GLU A 200 13.07 18.66 0.57
CA GLU A 200 14.24 19.44 1.01
C GLU A 200 14.92 20.15 -0.17
N ARG A 201 15.02 19.50 -1.34
CA ARG A 201 15.61 20.11 -2.55
C ARG A 201 14.72 21.21 -3.13
N ILE A 202 13.39 21.04 -3.06
CA ILE A 202 12.43 22.08 -3.47
C ILE A 202 12.53 23.26 -2.51
N ALA A 203 12.53 23.02 -1.20
CA ALA A 203 12.68 24.07 -0.18
C ALA A 203 13.98 24.87 -0.35
N SER A 204 15.06 24.24 -0.86
CA SER A 204 16.33 24.91 -1.19
C SER A 204 16.33 25.63 -2.55
N GLY A 205 15.22 25.69 -3.28
CA GLY A 205 15.09 26.35 -4.58
C GLY A 205 15.75 25.61 -5.75
N ALA A 206 16.12 24.33 -5.61
CA ALA A 206 16.81 23.59 -6.67
C ALA A 206 15.89 23.24 -7.86
N PHE A 207 14.60 23.09 -7.60
CA PHE A 207 13.53 22.87 -8.57
C PHE A 207 12.17 23.03 -7.87
N GLY A 208 11.05 22.99 -8.61
CA GLY A 208 9.69 23.09 -8.08
C GLY A 208 8.88 21.80 -8.26
N TRP A 209 7.71 21.73 -7.67
CA TRP A 209 6.76 20.63 -7.83
C TRP A 209 6.22 20.51 -9.26
N ASP A 210 6.18 21.61 -10.00
CA ASP A 210 5.76 21.71 -11.40
C ASP A 210 6.85 21.32 -12.40
N THR A 211 8.11 21.21 -11.94
CA THR A 211 9.25 20.83 -12.78
C THR A 211 8.96 19.53 -13.52
N LYS A 212 9.18 19.53 -14.85
CA LYS A 212 8.94 18.36 -15.70
C LYS A 212 10.14 17.44 -15.72
N LEU A 213 9.88 16.16 -15.48
CA LEU A 213 10.82 15.05 -15.60
C LEU A 213 10.53 14.32 -16.91
N THR A 214 11.56 13.98 -17.67
CA THR A 214 11.41 13.21 -18.92
C THR A 214 11.59 11.73 -18.60
N ILE A 215 10.63 10.91 -19.03
CA ILE A 215 10.69 9.45 -18.90
C ILE A 215 11.59 8.95 -20.04
N THR A 216 12.71 8.31 -19.68
CA THR A 216 13.62 7.69 -20.65
C THR A 216 13.80 6.21 -20.37
N PRO A 217 14.22 5.39 -21.36
CA PRO A 217 14.43 3.97 -21.16
C PRO A 217 15.36 3.64 -19.98
N GLU A 218 16.38 4.49 -19.74
CA GLU A 218 17.38 4.31 -18.69
C GLU A 218 16.81 4.54 -17.29
N LEU A 219 15.77 5.39 -17.19
CA LEU A 219 15.11 5.75 -15.92
C LEU A 219 13.86 4.92 -15.64
N LYS A 220 13.38 4.13 -16.61
CA LYS A 220 12.30 3.17 -16.37
C LYS A 220 12.77 2.04 -15.48
N SER A 221 11.84 1.59 -14.64
CA SER A 221 12.02 0.43 -13.76
C SER A 221 10.93 -0.61 -14.03
N LEU A 222 10.98 -1.75 -13.32
CA LEU A 222 9.89 -2.72 -13.36
C LEU A 222 8.72 -2.28 -12.46
N ALA A 223 7.54 -2.85 -12.68
CA ALA A 223 6.37 -2.61 -11.82
C ALA A 223 6.74 -2.88 -10.33
N SER A 224 6.13 -2.18 -9.40
CA SER A 224 4.79 -1.55 -9.40
C SER A 224 4.80 -0.16 -10.06
N GLY A 225 3.59 0.30 -10.37
CA GLY A 225 3.31 1.63 -10.93
C GLY A 225 2.85 1.59 -12.38
N GLU A 226 2.79 2.74 -13.03
CA GLU A 226 2.29 2.92 -14.40
C GLU A 226 3.27 3.66 -15.31
N LEU A 227 4.21 4.45 -14.76
CA LEU A 227 5.09 5.30 -15.58
C LEU A 227 6.01 4.49 -16.51
N GLN A 228 6.32 3.24 -16.20
CA GLN A 228 7.07 2.36 -17.08
C GLN A 228 6.36 2.09 -18.41
N ASN A 229 5.02 2.22 -18.44
CA ASN A 229 4.19 1.99 -19.61
C ASN A 229 4.03 3.25 -20.48
N ARG A 230 4.37 4.43 -19.96
CA ARG A 230 4.28 5.68 -20.75
C ARG A 230 5.34 5.70 -21.85
N PRO A 231 5.04 6.33 -23.01
CA PRO A 231 6.02 6.45 -24.10
C PRO A 231 7.31 7.13 -23.64
N ASP A 232 8.43 6.70 -24.22
CA ASP A 232 9.73 7.35 -24.03
C ASP A 232 9.66 8.80 -24.52
N GLY A 233 10.30 9.72 -23.81
CA GLY A 233 10.25 11.14 -24.06
C GLY A 233 9.03 11.85 -23.46
N SER A 234 8.02 11.13 -22.97
CA SER A 234 6.89 11.76 -22.28
C SER A 234 7.34 12.42 -20.97
N LYS A 235 6.56 13.39 -20.51
CA LYS A 235 6.91 14.19 -19.33
C LYS A 235 5.90 14.00 -18.21
N VAL A 236 6.41 13.96 -16.99
CA VAL A 236 5.64 13.94 -15.75
C VAL A 236 6.14 15.05 -14.83
N SER A 237 5.26 15.71 -14.07
CA SER A 237 5.72 16.67 -13.07
C SER A 237 6.32 15.98 -11.84
N VAL A 238 7.18 16.69 -11.10
CA VAL A 238 7.71 16.21 -9.81
C VAL A 238 6.56 15.86 -8.86
N LEU A 239 5.50 16.68 -8.82
CA LEU A 239 4.32 16.42 -7.97
C LEU A 239 3.59 15.14 -8.37
N GLU A 240 3.33 14.97 -9.67
CA GLU A 240 2.67 13.77 -10.19
C GLU A 240 3.51 12.51 -9.90
N ALA A 241 4.82 12.57 -10.18
CA ALA A 241 5.73 11.48 -9.85
C ALA A 241 5.76 11.17 -8.35
N ALA A 242 5.76 12.19 -7.47
CA ALA A 242 5.71 11.99 -6.01
C ALA A 242 4.40 11.33 -5.58
N LYS A 243 3.26 11.77 -6.12
CA LYS A 243 1.95 11.17 -5.85
C LYS A 243 1.91 9.69 -6.28
N LEU A 244 2.37 9.37 -7.48
CA LEU A 244 2.45 7.99 -7.99
C LEU A 244 3.45 7.13 -7.19
N MET A 245 4.62 7.68 -6.87
CA MET A 245 5.64 7.00 -6.04
C MET A 245 5.06 6.56 -4.69
N ILE A 246 4.23 7.38 -4.07
CA ILE A 246 3.67 7.10 -2.74
C ILE A 246 2.40 6.26 -2.84
N SER A 247 1.40 6.67 -3.65
CA SER A 247 0.05 6.09 -3.63
C SER A 247 -0.02 4.68 -4.22
N ILE A 248 0.61 4.45 -5.37
CA ILE A 248 0.67 3.14 -6.05
C ILE A 248 2.07 2.54 -6.04
N SER A 249 2.97 3.16 -5.26
CA SER A 249 4.34 2.69 -5.11
C SER A 249 5.12 2.63 -6.43
N ASP A 250 4.87 3.54 -7.38
CA ASP A 250 5.49 3.56 -8.71
C ASP A 250 7.02 3.59 -8.62
N ASN A 251 7.66 2.57 -9.19
CA ASN A 251 9.11 2.40 -9.15
C ASN A 251 9.83 3.33 -10.14
N THR A 252 9.26 3.54 -11.32
CA THR A 252 9.81 4.50 -12.29
C THR A 252 9.73 5.92 -11.76
N ALA A 253 8.63 6.29 -11.10
CA ALA A 253 8.52 7.57 -10.40
C ALA A 253 9.62 7.74 -9.33
N ALA A 254 9.88 6.69 -8.55
CA ALA A 254 10.95 6.72 -7.54
C ALA A 254 12.32 6.97 -8.17
N ASP A 255 12.64 6.28 -9.27
CA ASP A 255 13.93 6.41 -9.94
C ASP A 255 14.11 7.78 -10.60
N LEU A 256 13.04 8.33 -11.24
CA LEU A 256 13.02 9.70 -11.74
C LEU A 256 13.28 10.72 -10.63
N LEU A 257 12.65 10.54 -9.46
CA LEU A 257 12.80 11.44 -8.32
C LEU A 257 14.17 11.31 -7.65
N ILE A 258 14.72 10.09 -7.51
CA ILE A 258 16.09 9.87 -7.03
C ILE A 258 17.09 10.53 -7.96
N HIS A 259 16.89 10.40 -9.29
CA HIS A 259 17.74 11.06 -10.28
C HIS A 259 17.65 12.60 -10.17
N ARG A 260 16.44 13.15 -10.06
CA ARG A 260 16.23 14.61 -9.96
C ARG A 260 16.76 15.20 -8.65
N ALA A 261 16.48 14.56 -7.51
CA ALA A 261 16.99 15.00 -6.23
C ALA A 261 18.49 14.81 -6.09
N GLY A 262 19.03 13.80 -6.79
CA GLY A 262 20.41 13.32 -6.69
C GLY A 262 20.60 12.28 -5.59
N ARG A 263 21.13 11.11 -5.93
CA ARG A 263 21.39 9.98 -5.02
C ARG A 263 22.04 10.40 -3.69
N LYS A 264 23.09 11.24 -3.76
CA LYS A 264 23.81 11.70 -2.55
C LYS A 264 22.91 12.55 -1.63
N ASN A 265 21.93 13.25 -2.18
CA ASN A 265 20.99 14.02 -1.38
C ASN A 265 20.00 13.08 -0.66
N VAL A 266 19.52 12.02 -1.33
CA VAL A 266 18.70 10.99 -0.69
C VAL A 266 19.48 10.30 0.43
N GLU A 267 20.75 9.91 0.21
CA GLU A 267 21.63 9.35 1.24
C GLU A 267 21.79 10.29 2.44
N ARG A 268 21.95 11.59 2.18
CA ARG A 268 22.11 12.61 3.24
C ARG A 268 20.81 12.76 4.05
N THR A 269 19.66 12.90 3.39
CA THR A 269 18.35 12.99 4.04
C THR A 269 18.08 11.76 4.89
N ALA A 270 18.25 10.55 4.34
CA ALA A 270 18.06 9.32 5.07
C ALA A 270 18.92 9.25 6.34
N ARG A 271 20.21 9.58 6.23
CA ARG A 271 21.12 9.62 7.38
C ARG A 271 20.75 10.68 8.42
N ALA A 272 20.35 11.87 7.98
CA ALA A 272 19.91 12.95 8.85
C ALA A 272 18.62 12.58 9.61
N TRP A 273 17.78 11.74 9.00
CA TRP A 273 16.54 11.24 9.58
C TRP A 273 16.71 9.92 10.34
N GLY A 274 17.95 9.49 10.55
CA GLY A 274 18.30 8.37 11.41
C GLY A 274 18.57 7.03 10.70
N ALA A 275 18.20 6.88 9.42
CA ALA A 275 18.53 5.68 8.64
C ALA A 275 20.03 5.72 8.26
N ARG A 276 20.86 5.01 9.06
CA ARG A 276 22.33 5.07 8.95
C ARG A 276 22.96 3.71 8.66
N ASP A 277 22.17 2.77 8.14
CA ASP A 277 22.71 1.46 7.81
C ASP A 277 23.75 1.60 6.68
N ARG A 278 24.92 0.96 6.87
CA ARG A 278 26.00 1.02 5.88
C ARG A 278 25.64 0.33 4.58
N ARG A 279 24.69 -0.64 4.61
CA ARG A 279 24.21 -1.35 3.42
C ARG A 279 23.47 -0.41 2.45
N ASP A 280 22.90 0.70 2.94
CA ASP A 280 22.22 1.72 2.12
C ASP A 280 23.17 2.62 1.34
N THR A 281 24.48 2.36 1.37
CA THR A 281 25.47 3.18 0.66
C THR A 281 26.24 2.36 -0.37
N PRO A 282 26.09 2.68 -1.66
CA PRO A 282 25.26 3.72 -2.26
C PRO A 282 23.76 3.40 -2.20
N TRP A 283 22.90 4.43 -2.07
CA TRP A 283 21.45 4.29 -2.14
C TRP A 283 21.04 3.79 -3.53
N LEU A 284 20.40 2.63 -3.60
CA LEU A 284 20.02 2.03 -4.87
C LEU A 284 18.77 2.70 -5.45
N THR A 285 18.68 2.76 -6.77
CA THR A 285 17.42 2.94 -7.48
C THR A 285 16.66 1.60 -7.52
N THR A 286 15.35 1.65 -7.83
CA THR A 286 14.57 0.41 -7.95
C THR A 286 15.05 -0.43 -9.14
N ARG A 287 15.40 0.22 -10.26
CA ARG A 287 16.01 -0.45 -11.41
C ARG A 287 17.29 -1.20 -11.04
N GLU A 288 18.18 -0.56 -10.29
CA GLU A 288 19.43 -1.18 -9.84
C GLU A 288 19.16 -2.38 -8.95
N MET A 289 18.23 -2.27 -8.01
CA MET A 289 17.79 -3.36 -7.16
C MET A 289 17.30 -4.56 -7.98
N PHE A 290 16.40 -4.31 -8.94
CA PHE A 290 15.88 -5.36 -9.81
C PHE A 290 16.98 -6.02 -10.66
N VAL A 291 17.90 -5.25 -11.23
CA VAL A 291 19.02 -5.80 -12.01
C VAL A 291 19.91 -6.66 -11.13
N LEU A 292 20.27 -6.19 -9.94
CA LEU A 292 21.14 -6.94 -9.02
C LEU A 292 20.50 -8.25 -8.57
N LYS A 293 19.19 -8.24 -8.25
CA LYS A 293 18.46 -9.42 -7.77
C LYS A 293 17.91 -10.32 -8.88
N GLY A 294 17.73 -9.83 -10.11
CA GLY A 294 17.01 -10.56 -11.17
C GLY A 294 17.80 -10.87 -12.43
N ALA A 295 18.76 -10.02 -12.86
CA ALA A 295 19.49 -10.22 -14.09
C ALA A 295 20.67 -11.17 -13.87
N GLY A 296 20.56 -12.41 -14.40
CA GLY A 296 21.62 -13.43 -14.27
C GLY A 296 22.04 -13.67 -12.81
N TYR A 297 21.04 -13.65 -11.91
CA TYR A 297 21.26 -13.92 -10.49
C TYR A 297 21.94 -15.28 -10.28
N PRO A 298 22.95 -15.40 -9.37
CA PRO A 298 23.38 -14.37 -8.39
C PRO A 298 24.62 -13.55 -8.82
N ARG A 299 25.02 -13.58 -10.09
CA ARG A 299 26.28 -12.97 -10.57
C ARG A 299 26.42 -11.48 -10.24
N HIS A 300 25.43 -10.67 -10.58
CA HIS A 300 25.47 -9.23 -10.33
C HIS A 300 25.42 -8.90 -8.85
N ALA A 301 24.59 -9.61 -8.07
CA ALA A 301 24.50 -9.48 -6.62
C ALA A 301 25.87 -9.76 -5.96
N ARG A 302 26.45 -10.93 -6.21
CA ARG A 302 27.76 -11.33 -5.63
C ARG A 302 28.86 -10.32 -5.99
N LYS A 303 28.92 -9.89 -7.27
CA LYS A 303 29.92 -8.91 -7.68
C LYS A 303 29.74 -7.58 -6.96
N TYR A 304 28.52 -7.05 -6.90
CA TYR A 304 28.23 -5.80 -6.21
C TYR A 304 28.59 -5.88 -4.72
N LEU A 305 28.20 -6.95 -4.05
CA LEU A 305 28.44 -7.15 -2.61
C LEU A 305 29.94 -7.28 -2.27
N SER A 306 30.76 -7.79 -3.19
CA SER A 306 32.22 -7.90 -2.98
C SER A 306 32.99 -6.58 -3.11
N LEU A 307 32.30 -5.49 -3.52
CA LEU A 307 32.94 -4.19 -3.80
C LEU A 307 32.86 -3.23 -2.61
N GLY A 308 33.88 -2.37 -2.46
CA GLY A 308 33.80 -1.21 -1.58
C GLY A 308 32.92 -0.09 -2.21
N THR A 309 32.53 0.90 -1.42
CA THR A 309 31.53 1.93 -1.79
C THR A 309 31.84 2.65 -3.12
N ALA A 310 33.07 3.09 -3.35
CA ALA A 310 33.43 3.76 -4.60
C ALA A 310 33.31 2.84 -5.82
N ALA A 311 33.78 1.59 -5.68
CA ALA A 311 33.67 0.59 -6.73
C ALA A 311 32.21 0.13 -6.95
N LYS A 312 31.37 0.08 -5.90
CA LYS A 312 29.92 -0.13 -6.03
C LYS A 312 29.28 0.93 -6.92
N ARG A 313 29.55 2.22 -6.68
CA ARG A 313 29.04 3.32 -7.54
C ARG A 313 29.47 3.13 -8.99
N ALA A 314 30.76 2.89 -9.23
CA ALA A 314 31.26 2.67 -10.58
C ALA A 314 30.64 1.43 -11.26
N TYR A 315 30.37 0.37 -10.49
CA TYR A 315 29.70 -0.83 -10.99
C TYR A 315 28.24 -0.56 -11.38
N LEU A 316 27.51 0.20 -10.56
CA LEU A 316 26.13 0.63 -10.88
C LEU A 316 26.11 1.43 -12.19
N ASP A 317 26.98 2.44 -12.31
CA ASP A 317 26.99 3.36 -13.46
C ASP A 317 27.48 2.69 -14.76
N ARG A 318 28.52 1.83 -14.68
CA ARG A 318 29.18 1.28 -15.86
C ARG A 318 28.65 -0.07 -16.32
N VAL A 319 28.08 -0.86 -15.41
CA VAL A 319 27.63 -2.23 -15.69
C VAL A 319 26.11 -2.36 -15.51
N VAL A 320 25.61 -2.08 -14.30
CA VAL A 320 24.20 -2.31 -13.96
C VAL A 320 23.27 -1.44 -14.80
N ALA A 321 23.60 -0.16 -15.00
CA ALA A 321 22.81 0.77 -15.82
C ALA A 321 22.63 0.31 -17.27
N LYS A 322 23.57 -0.48 -17.80
CA LYS A 322 23.54 -0.99 -19.18
C LYS A 322 22.77 -2.28 -19.37
N VAL A 323 22.30 -2.92 -18.27
CA VAL A 323 21.53 -4.16 -18.35
C VAL A 323 20.10 -3.84 -18.77
N PRO A 324 19.61 -4.40 -19.89
CA PRO A 324 18.21 -4.22 -20.30
C PRO A 324 17.26 -4.85 -19.27
N LEU A 325 16.14 -4.16 -18.97
CA LEU A 325 15.12 -4.70 -18.06
C LEU A 325 14.52 -6.03 -18.52
N SER A 326 14.49 -6.27 -19.83
CA SER A 326 14.04 -7.56 -20.41
C SER A 326 14.90 -8.75 -19.99
N ARG A 327 16.10 -8.54 -19.44
CA ARG A 327 16.94 -9.58 -18.87
C ARG A 327 16.71 -9.83 -17.38
N VAL A 328 15.86 -9.06 -16.75
CA VAL A 328 15.53 -9.23 -15.33
C VAL A 328 14.45 -10.28 -15.20
N ALA A 329 14.80 -11.44 -14.69
CA ALA A 329 13.84 -12.47 -14.32
C ALA A 329 13.17 -12.12 -12.98
N GLY A 330 11.86 -12.31 -12.89
CA GLY A 330 11.13 -12.26 -11.62
C GLY A 330 11.59 -13.35 -10.65
N TRP A 331 11.33 -13.15 -9.38
CA TRP A 331 11.56 -14.15 -8.33
C TRP A 331 10.38 -14.24 -7.38
N THR A 332 10.14 -15.42 -6.84
CA THR A 332 9.03 -15.71 -5.92
C THR A 332 9.48 -16.07 -4.51
N ALA A 333 10.77 -16.34 -4.32
CA ALA A 333 11.36 -16.64 -3.03
C ALA A 333 12.21 -15.44 -2.53
N PRO A 334 12.38 -15.26 -1.21
CA PRO A 334 13.24 -14.22 -0.63
C PRO A 334 14.66 -14.25 -1.20
N ARG A 335 15.19 -13.06 -1.57
CA ARG A 335 16.55 -12.92 -2.10
C ARG A 335 17.25 -11.74 -1.47
N GLU A 336 18.45 -11.98 -0.95
CA GLU A 336 19.38 -10.92 -0.49
C GLU A 336 18.75 -9.92 0.50
N LEU A 337 17.76 -10.36 1.29
CA LEU A 337 17.04 -9.50 2.22
C LEU A 337 17.93 -8.90 3.32
N ASP A 338 19.05 -9.58 3.62
CA ASP A 338 20.03 -9.12 4.62
C ASP A 338 21.20 -8.34 4.00
N THR A 339 21.26 -8.21 2.66
CA THR A 339 22.45 -7.67 1.96
C THR A 339 22.14 -6.64 0.88
N LEU A 340 21.02 -6.78 0.16
CA LEU A 340 20.62 -5.92 -0.95
C LEU A 340 19.17 -5.45 -0.76
N GLU A 341 19.00 -4.44 0.09
CA GLU A 341 17.74 -3.77 0.38
C GLU A 341 18.01 -2.32 0.85
N TRP A 342 16.95 -1.59 1.17
CA TRP A 342 16.98 -0.39 1.98
C TRP A 342 16.61 -0.77 3.40
N TYR A 343 17.30 -0.24 4.38
CA TYR A 343 17.18 -0.68 5.77
C TYR A 343 16.82 0.46 6.71
N ALA A 344 15.81 0.23 7.54
CA ALA A 344 15.57 1.04 8.73
C ALA A 344 14.89 0.21 9.83
N SER A 345 14.96 0.70 11.05
CA SER A 345 14.22 0.16 12.16
C SER A 345 12.82 0.80 12.27
N PRO A 346 11.85 0.19 13.00
CA PRO A 346 10.55 0.83 13.25
C PRO A 346 10.68 2.26 13.81
N ALA A 347 11.62 2.50 14.73
CA ALA A 347 11.87 3.83 15.28
C ALA A 347 12.37 4.83 14.22
N GLN A 348 13.20 4.36 13.27
CA GLN A 348 13.69 5.20 12.17
C GLN A 348 12.61 5.51 11.15
N VAL A 349 11.69 4.58 10.89
CA VAL A 349 10.50 4.82 10.06
C VAL A 349 9.57 5.83 10.75
N CYS A 350 9.34 5.69 12.06
CA CYS A 350 8.61 6.71 12.83
C CYS A 350 9.25 8.09 12.65
N GLN A 351 10.57 8.19 12.79
CA GLN A 351 11.30 9.45 12.63
C GLN A 351 11.14 10.00 11.21
N ALA A 352 11.09 9.16 10.16
CA ALA A 352 10.87 9.61 8.79
C ALA A 352 9.47 10.25 8.64
N PHE A 353 8.41 9.61 9.15
CA PHE A 353 7.07 10.21 9.17
C PHE A 353 7.02 11.52 9.99
N ALA A 354 7.65 11.52 11.16
CA ALA A 354 7.72 12.72 11.99
C ALA A 354 8.43 13.89 11.28
N ARG A 355 9.53 13.63 10.59
CA ARG A 355 10.24 14.64 9.79
C ARG A 355 9.39 15.14 8.62
N LEU A 356 8.73 14.24 7.88
CA LEU A 356 7.81 14.62 6.80
C LEU A 356 6.66 15.49 7.31
N SER A 357 6.11 15.20 8.49
CA SER A 357 5.01 15.98 9.07
C SER A 357 5.41 17.39 9.55
N LYS A 358 6.72 17.63 9.70
CA LYS A 358 7.27 18.95 10.05
C LYS A 358 7.65 19.80 8.83
N LEU A 359 7.63 19.22 7.64
CA LEU A 359 7.79 19.99 6.42
C LEU A 359 6.52 20.82 6.19
N SER A 360 6.67 22.15 6.02
CA SER A 360 5.55 23.07 5.79
C SER A 360 4.95 22.95 4.37
N ASP A 361 5.33 21.94 3.62
CA ASP A 361 4.92 21.72 2.23
C ASP A 361 3.67 20.82 2.17
N LYS A 362 2.54 21.41 1.73
CA LYS A 362 1.26 20.71 1.62
C LYS A 362 1.30 19.50 0.68
N HIS A 363 2.14 19.52 -0.36
CA HIS A 363 2.21 18.46 -1.36
C HIS A 363 2.77 17.15 -0.80
N VAL A 364 3.57 17.23 0.28
CA VAL A 364 4.01 16.04 1.03
C VAL A 364 2.80 15.32 1.64
N GLY A 365 1.94 16.07 2.33
CA GLY A 365 0.71 15.52 2.91
C GLY A 365 -0.28 15.04 1.84
N GLU A 366 -0.43 15.80 0.75
CA GLU A 366 -1.26 15.39 -0.38
C GLU A 366 -0.82 14.02 -0.94
N ALA A 367 0.48 13.79 -1.14
CA ALA A 367 0.99 12.53 -1.67
C ALA A 367 0.75 11.36 -0.69
N LEU A 368 0.99 11.57 0.61
CA LEU A 368 0.90 10.54 1.65
C LEU A 368 -0.53 10.18 2.05
N SER A 369 -1.52 11.05 1.77
CA SER A 369 -2.92 10.83 2.16
C SER A 369 -3.82 10.27 1.04
N ILE A 370 -3.29 10.03 -0.16
CA ILE A 370 -4.07 9.50 -1.31
C ILE A 370 -4.64 8.11 -1.01
N SER A 371 -3.89 7.27 -0.31
CA SER A 371 -4.29 5.90 0.04
C SER A 371 -3.98 5.63 1.50
N ASP A 372 -4.84 4.86 2.15
CA ASP A 372 -4.61 4.29 3.47
C ASP A 372 -4.48 2.76 3.44
N ALA A 373 -4.36 2.19 2.24
CA ALA A 373 -4.26 0.75 1.97
C ALA A 373 -5.34 -0.10 2.65
N GLY A 374 -6.52 0.47 2.92
CA GLY A 374 -7.62 -0.23 3.57
C GLY A 374 -7.58 -0.20 5.10
N LEU A 375 -6.74 0.65 5.72
CA LEU A 375 -6.76 0.84 7.17
C LEU A 375 -8.12 1.36 7.66
N ALA A 376 -8.76 2.25 6.89
CA ALA A 376 -10.13 2.72 7.09
C ALA A 376 -10.43 3.14 8.54
N LEU A 377 -9.58 3.98 9.12
CA LEU A 377 -9.84 4.60 10.43
C LEU A 377 -11.04 5.55 10.33
N ASP A 378 -11.80 5.64 11.41
CA ASP A 378 -12.89 6.61 11.55
C ASP A 378 -12.36 8.05 11.37
N ARG A 379 -12.79 8.71 10.31
CA ARG A 379 -12.31 10.05 9.93
C ARG A 379 -12.79 11.15 10.87
N THR A 380 -13.81 10.90 11.68
CA THR A 380 -14.22 11.83 12.76
C THR A 380 -13.19 11.84 13.90
N GLN A 381 -12.55 10.72 14.14
CA GLN A 381 -11.52 10.55 15.16
C GLN A 381 -10.10 10.79 14.61
N TRP A 382 -9.88 10.44 13.35
CA TRP A 382 -8.59 10.51 12.65
C TRP A 382 -8.74 11.25 11.32
N PRO A 383 -8.90 12.58 11.33
CA PRO A 383 -9.17 13.37 10.13
C PRO A 383 -8.07 13.32 9.08
N SER A 384 -6.84 12.98 9.46
CA SER A 384 -5.71 12.83 8.53
C SER A 384 -5.00 11.50 8.77
N VAL A 385 -4.80 10.75 7.70
CA VAL A 385 -4.04 9.49 7.71
C VAL A 385 -3.09 9.49 6.53
N TRP A 386 -1.81 9.28 6.80
CA TRP A 386 -0.73 9.11 5.84
C TRP A 386 -0.29 7.66 5.81
N PHE A 387 0.10 7.19 4.65
CA PHE A 387 0.48 5.81 4.46
C PHE A 387 1.69 5.64 3.54
N LYS A 388 2.53 4.67 3.85
CA LYS A 388 3.44 4.02 2.91
C LYS A 388 3.74 2.60 3.35
N GLY A 389 3.58 1.65 2.43
CA GLY A 389 3.96 0.26 2.63
C GLY A 389 5.16 -0.15 1.79
N GLY A 390 5.70 -1.33 2.09
CA GLY A 390 6.74 -1.99 1.34
C GLY A 390 6.52 -3.49 1.29
N SER A 391 6.81 -4.12 0.15
CA SER A 391 6.71 -5.57 0.00
C SER A 391 7.62 -6.11 -1.08
N GLU A 392 8.12 -7.30 -0.85
CA GLU A 392 8.71 -8.21 -1.83
C GLU A 392 8.61 -9.65 -1.27
N PRO A 393 9.01 -10.70 -1.98
CA PRO A 393 9.04 -12.05 -1.39
C PRO A 393 9.82 -12.07 -0.07
N GLY A 394 9.12 -12.35 1.04
CA GLY A 394 9.67 -12.34 2.40
C GLY A 394 9.69 -10.98 3.12
N VAL A 395 9.09 -9.93 2.54
CA VAL A 395 8.91 -8.61 3.17
C VAL A 395 7.46 -8.18 3.07
N SER A 396 6.88 -7.76 4.19
CA SER A 396 5.57 -7.11 4.25
C SER A 396 5.59 -6.04 5.35
N ASP A 397 5.55 -4.78 4.93
CA ASP A 397 5.74 -3.64 5.81
C ASP A 397 4.60 -2.63 5.62
N LEU A 398 4.04 -2.16 6.73
CA LEU A 398 3.05 -1.09 6.75
C LEU A 398 3.51 0.01 7.72
N GLY A 399 3.43 1.27 7.26
CA GLY A 399 3.71 2.44 8.08
C GLY A 399 2.64 3.50 7.89
N TYR A 400 2.16 4.02 9.00
CA TYR A 400 1.13 5.05 9.04
C TYR A 400 1.51 6.18 9.99
N LEU A 401 1.12 7.41 9.61
CA LEU A 401 0.99 8.52 10.53
C LEU A 401 -0.47 8.95 10.49
N ALA A 402 -1.14 9.00 11.64
CA ALA A 402 -2.48 9.54 11.74
C ALA A 402 -2.52 10.69 12.75
N ARG A 403 -3.26 11.75 12.40
CA ARG A 403 -3.55 12.87 13.28
C ARG A 403 -4.94 12.70 13.85
N SER A 404 -5.04 12.73 15.17
CA SER A 404 -6.31 12.65 15.89
C SER A 404 -7.04 13.99 15.90
N ALA A 405 -8.34 13.96 16.18
CA ALA A 405 -9.20 15.14 16.22
C ALA A 405 -8.77 16.19 17.28
N ASP A 406 -8.10 15.75 18.36
CA ASP A 406 -7.50 16.61 19.38
C ASP A 406 -6.14 17.22 18.96
N GLY A 407 -5.67 16.91 17.74
CA GLY A 407 -4.47 17.49 17.14
C GLY A 407 -3.18 16.73 17.41
N ARG A 408 -3.20 15.64 18.23
CA ARG A 408 -2.03 14.78 18.43
C ARG A 408 -1.77 13.94 17.15
N SER A 409 -0.52 13.60 16.92
CA SER A 409 -0.11 12.76 15.79
C SER A 409 0.53 11.48 16.31
N PHE A 410 0.16 10.35 15.71
CA PHE A 410 0.72 9.05 16.07
C PHE A 410 1.24 8.33 14.85
N VAL A 411 2.37 7.66 15.01
CA VAL A 411 2.91 6.75 13.99
C VAL A 411 2.75 5.32 14.46
N VAL A 412 2.23 4.48 13.58
CA VAL A 412 2.21 3.02 13.77
C VAL A 412 2.94 2.38 12.60
N THR A 413 3.94 1.56 12.89
CA THR A 413 4.73 0.84 11.89
C THR A 413 4.87 -0.62 12.26
N THR A 414 4.59 -1.50 11.28
CA THR A 414 4.81 -2.95 11.38
C THR A 414 5.76 -3.38 10.27
N LEU A 415 6.89 -3.98 10.63
CA LEU A 415 7.86 -4.57 9.70
C LEU A 415 7.85 -6.09 9.91
N ALA A 416 7.45 -6.85 8.88
CA ALA A 416 7.36 -8.30 8.91
C ALA A 416 8.31 -8.90 7.88
N ILE A 417 9.30 -9.68 8.34
CA ILE A 417 10.34 -10.25 7.50
C ILE A 417 10.42 -11.77 7.72
N ASP A 418 10.33 -12.52 6.63
CA ASP A 418 10.72 -13.94 6.57
C ASP A 418 11.81 -14.12 5.51
N PRO A 419 13.07 -14.38 5.90
CA PRO A 419 14.16 -14.52 4.94
C PRO A 419 14.14 -15.87 4.18
N LYS A 420 13.23 -16.78 4.50
CA LYS A 420 13.18 -18.13 3.94
C LYS A 420 11.94 -18.36 3.08
N THR A 421 10.79 -17.79 3.48
CA THR A 421 9.49 -18.07 2.90
C THR A 421 8.81 -16.79 2.45
N PRO A 422 8.25 -16.72 1.24
CA PRO A 422 7.41 -15.61 0.84
C PRO A 422 6.11 -15.59 1.66
N PHE A 423 5.63 -14.40 1.98
CA PHE A 423 4.33 -14.25 2.64
C PHE A 423 3.16 -14.52 1.70
N ASP A 424 2.09 -15.10 2.24
CA ASP A 424 0.74 -14.86 1.72
C ASP A 424 0.42 -13.37 1.99
N GLN A 425 0.61 -12.55 0.96
CA GLN A 425 0.52 -11.09 1.10
C GLN A 425 -0.87 -10.65 1.59
N ALA A 426 -1.95 -11.29 1.11
CA ALA A 426 -3.30 -10.90 1.49
C ALA A 426 -3.57 -11.18 2.98
N ARG A 427 -3.25 -12.37 3.45
CA ARG A 427 -3.40 -12.77 4.86
C ARG A 427 -2.51 -11.93 5.77
N THR A 428 -1.25 -11.73 5.37
CA THR A 428 -0.29 -10.95 6.15
C THR A 428 -0.73 -9.48 6.26
N GLN A 429 -1.19 -8.89 5.15
CA GLN A 429 -1.69 -7.52 5.13
C GLN A 429 -2.98 -7.38 5.98
N SER A 430 -3.93 -8.33 5.86
CA SER A 430 -5.14 -8.36 6.68
C SER A 430 -4.79 -8.34 8.18
N GLU A 431 -3.86 -9.18 8.60
CA GLU A 431 -3.39 -9.25 9.99
C GLU A 431 -2.69 -7.95 10.42
N GLN A 432 -1.78 -7.40 9.60
CA GLN A 432 -1.10 -6.14 9.89
C GLN A 432 -2.08 -4.95 10.00
N LEU A 433 -3.12 -4.92 9.16
CA LEU A 433 -4.17 -3.90 9.24
C LEU A 433 -4.95 -4.02 10.56
N GLY A 434 -5.29 -5.25 11.00
CA GLY A 434 -5.93 -5.50 12.28
C GLY A 434 -5.08 -5.02 13.46
N LEU A 435 -3.78 -5.40 13.47
CA LEU A 435 -2.83 -4.95 14.49
C LEU A 435 -2.70 -3.41 14.51
N THR A 436 -2.64 -2.79 13.33
CA THR A 436 -2.53 -1.34 13.19
C THR A 436 -3.78 -0.62 13.70
N ARG A 437 -4.99 -1.09 13.35
CA ARG A 437 -6.26 -0.54 13.89
C ARG A 437 -6.31 -0.62 15.41
N GLY A 438 -5.95 -1.78 15.97
CA GLY A 438 -5.89 -1.95 17.42
C GLY A 438 -4.90 -0.99 18.06
N ALA A 439 -3.71 -0.84 17.49
CA ALA A 439 -2.72 0.10 17.99
C ALA A 439 -3.24 1.55 18.01
N PHE A 440 -3.93 2.01 16.96
CA PHE A 440 -4.55 3.35 16.95
C PHE A 440 -5.68 3.49 17.97
N THR A 441 -6.36 2.41 18.33
CA THR A 441 -7.34 2.41 19.44
C THR A 441 -6.63 2.50 20.79
N LEU A 442 -5.59 1.69 20.99
CA LEU A 442 -4.87 1.59 22.26
C LEU A 442 -4.08 2.85 22.62
N VAL A 443 -3.46 3.53 21.65
CA VAL A 443 -2.73 4.79 21.91
C VAL A 443 -3.62 5.96 22.35
N LYS A 444 -4.94 5.89 22.15
CA LYS A 444 -5.88 6.92 22.64
C LYS A 444 -6.19 6.77 24.12
N GLY A 445 -6.10 5.56 24.63
CA GLY A 445 -6.35 5.26 26.04
C GLY A 445 -5.11 5.40 26.94
N SER A 446 -3.98 5.84 26.35
CA SER A 446 -2.68 5.94 27.04
C SER A 446 -2.37 7.35 27.49
#